data_ddde94b08ce900df10acd85e9d1abdbb
#
_entry.id   ddde94b08ce900df10acd85e9d1abdbb
#
_cell.length_a   1.000
_cell.length_b   1.000
_cell.length_c   1.000
_cell.angle_alpha   90.00
_cell.angle_beta   90.00
_cell.angle_gamma   90.00
#
_symmetry.space_group_name_H-M   'P 1'
#
loop_
_entity.id
_entity.type
_entity.pdbx_description
1 polymer ?
#
loop_
_entity_poly.entity_id
_entity_poly.type
_entity_poly.pdbx_seq_one_letter_code
_entity_poly.pdbx_strand_id
1 'polypeptide(L)'
;MGKKRLWALLAVIVSCLIPHGLAAETLKIASPIRGSWEGAIPELGKQAGIFRKYDLDLDILYTQGGGETLQVVMSGSVDIGLSAGVLGSLGAYGKGAPLRIVGASSTGSRETFWWVAAKSPLQSMREVDGQSIAYSTTGASSHITVLRFISEYGLKAKPVATGDVPSTITQVMSGQVDIGWSVAPFVLDLLSTGAARMIARASDIAAIREQTIRVQITSASNLAAKKDVIARYMKAYNETVDWMYSSPQAVPRYLAFSGLAEPAVRLMLREFIPRESLQTEKIMGLGESMKDAVQFKFLSTPLSDVQLKELIQVPAGS
;
A
#
# COMPACT_ATOMS: atom_id res chain seq x y z
N MET A 1 -71.19 -56.45 8.46
CA MET A 1 -70.76 -55.35 9.38
C MET A 1 -69.25 -55.35 9.45
N GLY A 2 -68.57 -54.56 8.64
CA GLY A 2 -67.12 -54.52 8.50
C GLY A 2 -66.58 -53.13 8.85
N LYS A 3 -65.78 -53.06 9.91
CA LYS A 3 -65.15 -51.83 10.36
C LYS A 3 -63.89 -51.59 9.51
N LYS A 4 -63.90 -50.55 8.66
CA LYS A 4 -62.71 -50.04 7.97
C LYS A 4 -61.91 -49.18 8.93
N ARG A 5 -60.67 -49.57 9.25
CA ARG A 5 -59.69 -48.80 10.00
C ARG A 5 -58.96 -47.88 9.03
N LEU A 6 -59.12 -46.57 9.23
CA LEU A 6 -58.39 -45.52 8.51
C LEU A 6 -57.05 -45.29 9.23
N TRP A 7 -55.92 -45.58 8.57
CA TRP A 7 -54.59 -45.26 9.05
C TRP A 7 -54.21 -43.88 8.45
N ALA A 8 -54.13 -42.86 9.30
CA ALA A 8 -53.59 -41.56 8.92
C ALA A 8 -52.07 -41.63 9.03
N LEU A 9 -51.37 -41.55 7.91
CA LEU A 9 -49.90 -41.38 7.85
C LEU A 9 -49.60 -39.89 8.12
N LEU A 10 -49.00 -39.63 9.30
CA LEU A 10 -48.42 -38.33 9.64
C LEU A 10 -47.04 -38.24 8.97
N ALA A 11 -46.95 -37.54 7.85
CA ALA A 11 -45.63 -37.21 7.25
C ALA A 11 -45.01 -36.06 8.03
N VAL A 12 -44.00 -36.36 8.85
CA VAL A 12 -43.14 -35.37 9.52
C VAL A 12 -42.18 -34.83 8.48
N ILE A 13 -42.43 -33.61 7.97
CA ILE A 13 -41.51 -32.88 7.13
C ILE A 13 -40.40 -32.30 8.09
N VAL A 14 -39.28 -33.02 8.18
CA VAL A 14 -38.07 -32.48 8.79
C VAL A 14 -37.49 -31.46 7.77
N SER A 15 -37.81 -30.17 7.95
CA SER A 15 -37.10 -29.09 7.27
C SER A 15 -35.65 -29.06 7.77
N CYS A 16 -34.75 -29.66 7.00
CA CYS A 16 -33.31 -29.42 7.17
C CYS A 16 -33.05 -27.95 6.92
N LEU A 17 -32.92 -27.17 7.98
CA LEU A 17 -32.28 -25.85 7.95
C LEU A 17 -30.81 -26.07 7.57
N ILE A 18 -30.54 -26.08 6.26
CA ILE A 18 -29.17 -25.95 5.76
C ILE A 18 -28.75 -24.55 6.15
N PRO A 19 -27.71 -24.38 7.01
CA PRO A 19 -27.20 -23.04 7.25
C PRO A 19 -26.71 -22.51 5.90
N HIS A 20 -27.40 -21.51 5.37
CA HIS A 20 -26.90 -20.73 4.25
C HIS A 20 -25.67 -20.01 4.78
N GLY A 21 -24.49 -20.59 4.56
CA GLY A 21 -23.24 -19.86 4.73
C GLY A 21 -23.40 -18.58 3.90
N LEU A 22 -23.38 -17.42 4.55
CA LEU A 22 -23.39 -16.13 3.87
C LEU A 22 -22.27 -16.19 2.82
N ALA A 23 -22.60 -15.96 1.57
CA ALA A 23 -21.58 -15.86 0.52
C ALA A 23 -20.61 -14.76 0.91
N ALA A 24 -19.30 -15.07 0.80
CA ALA A 24 -18.26 -14.10 1.14
C ALA A 24 -18.48 -12.80 0.37
N GLU A 25 -18.44 -11.67 1.08
CA GLU A 25 -18.62 -10.36 0.46
C GLU A 25 -17.39 -9.98 -0.35
N THR A 26 -17.59 -9.60 -1.61
CA THR A 26 -16.47 -9.19 -2.48
C THR A 26 -16.14 -7.74 -2.27
N LEU A 27 -14.87 -7.46 -1.92
CA LEU A 27 -14.28 -6.13 -1.87
C LEU A 27 -13.35 -5.91 -3.06
N LYS A 28 -13.52 -4.77 -3.73
CA LYS A 28 -12.58 -4.30 -4.75
C LYS A 28 -11.45 -3.52 -4.08
N ILE A 29 -10.23 -4.00 -4.24
CA ILE A 29 -9.04 -3.45 -3.59
C ILE A 29 -8.07 -2.93 -4.65
N ALA A 30 -7.61 -1.69 -4.53
CA ALA A 30 -6.46 -1.21 -5.29
C ALA A 30 -5.18 -1.42 -4.48
N SER A 31 -4.20 -2.10 -5.08
CA SER A 31 -2.89 -2.33 -4.49
C SER A 31 -1.79 -1.81 -5.44
N PRO A 32 -0.90 -0.92 -4.99
CA PRO A 32 0.15 -0.41 -5.85
C PRO A 32 1.31 -1.40 -6.01
N ILE A 33 1.99 -1.30 -7.15
CA ILE A 33 3.27 -1.97 -7.43
C ILE A 33 3.17 -3.48 -7.21
N ARG A 34 2.54 -4.16 -8.18
CA ARG A 34 2.45 -5.62 -8.20
C ARG A 34 3.83 -6.23 -7.99
N GLY A 35 3.93 -7.16 -7.05
CA GLY A 35 5.18 -7.85 -6.71
C GLY A 35 6.01 -7.16 -5.62
N SER A 36 5.65 -5.97 -5.09
CA SER A 36 6.23 -5.48 -3.84
C SER A 36 5.69 -6.28 -2.64
N TRP A 37 6.46 -6.35 -1.54
CA TRP A 37 6.04 -7.09 -0.34
C TRP A 37 4.74 -6.55 0.25
N GLU A 38 4.64 -5.23 0.41
CA GLU A 38 3.42 -4.57 0.88
C GLU A 38 2.26 -4.76 -0.11
N GLY A 39 2.52 -4.59 -1.42
CA GLY A 39 1.49 -4.76 -2.45
C GLY A 39 1.00 -6.20 -2.62
N ALA A 40 1.76 -7.19 -2.12
CA ALA A 40 1.38 -8.59 -2.16
C ALA A 40 0.44 -9.02 -1.01
N ILE A 41 0.26 -8.19 0.03
CA ILE A 41 -0.52 -8.55 1.23
C ILE A 41 -1.94 -9.05 0.87
N PRO A 42 -2.75 -8.34 0.06
CA PRO A 42 -4.08 -8.81 -0.28
C PRO A 42 -4.08 -10.15 -1.01
N GLU A 43 -3.19 -10.32 -1.97
CA GLU A 43 -3.09 -11.56 -2.76
C GLU A 43 -2.65 -12.75 -1.91
N LEU A 44 -1.62 -12.57 -1.09
CA LEU A 44 -1.11 -13.63 -0.23
C LEU A 44 -2.12 -14.04 0.85
N GLY A 45 -2.82 -13.08 1.43
CA GLY A 45 -3.91 -13.35 2.38
C GLY A 45 -5.09 -14.07 1.72
N LYS A 46 -5.43 -13.72 0.49
CA LYS A 46 -6.43 -14.42 -0.32
C LYS A 46 -6.00 -15.87 -0.57
N GLN A 47 -4.77 -16.10 -1.02
CA GLN A 47 -4.20 -17.44 -1.26
C GLN A 47 -4.07 -18.28 0.03
N ALA A 48 -3.80 -17.64 1.17
CA ALA A 48 -3.75 -18.28 2.47
C ALA A 48 -5.15 -18.59 3.06
N GLY A 49 -6.22 -18.09 2.44
CA GLY A 49 -7.59 -18.24 2.92
C GLY A 49 -7.93 -17.35 4.11
N ILE A 50 -7.06 -16.38 4.46
CA ILE A 50 -7.24 -15.52 5.64
C ILE A 50 -8.48 -14.65 5.47
N PHE A 51 -8.64 -13.97 4.31
CA PHE A 51 -9.83 -13.13 4.07
C PHE A 51 -11.14 -13.94 4.13
N ARG A 52 -11.13 -15.21 3.71
CA ARG A 52 -12.30 -16.10 3.81
C ARG A 52 -12.74 -16.37 5.23
N LYS A 53 -11.83 -16.38 6.22
CA LYS A 53 -12.18 -16.51 7.66
C LYS A 53 -13.02 -15.31 8.16
N TYR A 54 -12.96 -14.21 7.46
CA TYR A 54 -13.70 -12.97 7.75
C TYR A 54 -14.87 -12.75 6.80
N ASP A 55 -15.31 -13.80 6.09
CA ASP A 55 -16.39 -13.77 5.10
C ASP A 55 -16.14 -12.74 3.99
N LEU A 56 -14.87 -12.61 3.56
CA LEU A 56 -14.44 -11.69 2.50
C LEU A 56 -13.81 -12.44 1.33
N ASP A 57 -14.08 -11.96 0.12
CA ASP A 57 -13.32 -12.26 -1.08
C ASP A 57 -12.76 -10.95 -1.66
N LEU A 58 -11.59 -10.99 -2.31
CA LEU A 58 -10.95 -9.80 -2.84
C LEU A 58 -10.87 -9.84 -4.36
N ASP A 59 -11.31 -8.75 -5.00
CA ASP A 59 -11.02 -8.41 -6.38
C ASP A 59 -9.91 -7.34 -6.38
N ILE A 60 -8.71 -7.69 -6.89
CA ILE A 60 -7.50 -6.88 -6.70
C ILE A 60 -7.11 -6.21 -8.00
N LEU A 61 -7.18 -4.88 -8.04
CA LEU A 61 -6.66 -4.02 -9.09
C LEU A 61 -5.25 -3.56 -8.73
N TYR A 62 -4.27 -3.81 -9.61
CA TYR A 62 -2.93 -3.28 -9.42
C TYR A 62 -2.75 -1.93 -10.09
N THR A 63 -2.15 -0.98 -9.35
CA THR A 63 -1.86 0.39 -9.80
C THR A 63 -0.36 0.64 -9.87
N GLN A 64 0.05 1.67 -10.61
CA GLN A 64 1.47 2.03 -10.79
C GLN A 64 2.05 2.78 -9.58
N GLY A 65 1.22 3.19 -8.62
CA GLY A 65 1.66 3.89 -7.42
C GLY A 65 0.52 4.50 -6.63
N GLY A 66 0.83 5.00 -5.42
CA GLY A 66 -0.17 5.50 -4.47
C GLY A 66 -1.01 6.69 -4.98
N GLY A 67 -0.52 7.46 -5.93
CA GLY A 67 -1.30 8.54 -6.55
C GLY A 67 -2.42 8.01 -7.46
N GLU A 68 -2.15 6.96 -8.24
CA GLU A 68 -3.18 6.29 -9.04
C GLU A 68 -4.18 5.54 -8.14
N THR A 69 -3.68 4.89 -7.07
CA THR A 69 -4.55 4.28 -6.05
C THR A 69 -5.56 5.27 -5.49
N LEU A 70 -5.12 6.49 -5.17
CA LEU A 70 -6.00 7.56 -4.71
C LEU A 70 -7.08 7.89 -5.76
N GLN A 71 -6.72 7.97 -7.04
CA GLN A 71 -7.66 8.28 -8.12
C GLN A 71 -8.74 7.21 -8.30
N VAL A 72 -8.38 5.92 -8.28
CA VAL A 72 -9.36 4.83 -8.45
C VAL A 72 -10.30 4.68 -7.25
N VAL A 73 -9.87 5.05 -6.05
CA VAL A 73 -10.77 5.16 -4.88
C VAL A 73 -11.72 6.35 -5.05
N MET A 74 -11.21 7.51 -5.46
CA MET A 74 -12.01 8.72 -5.65
C MET A 74 -13.05 8.59 -6.77
N SER A 75 -12.74 7.83 -7.81
CA SER A 75 -13.70 7.52 -8.89
C SER A 75 -14.77 6.48 -8.50
N GLY A 76 -14.61 5.82 -7.33
CA GLY A 76 -15.49 4.73 -6.91
C GLY A 76 -15.24 3.41 -7.65
N SER A 77 -14.13 3.29 -8.39
CA SER A 77 -13.79 2.06 -9.12
C SER A 77 -13.41 0.91 -8.17
N VAL A 78 -12.92 1.24 -6.97
CA VAL A 78 -12.57 0.28 -5.92
C VAL A 78 -13.12 0.73 -4.55
N ASP A 79 -13.27 -0.22 -3.63
CA ASP A 79 -13.76 0.03 -2.28
C ASP A 79 -12.67 0.56 -1.36
N ILE A 80 -11.48 -0.01 -1.43
CA ILE A 80 -10.32 0.32 -0.57
C ILE A 80 -9.08 0.47 -1.44
N GLY A 81 -8.26 1.48 -1.15
CA GLY A 81 -6.95 1.67 -1.75
C GLY A 81 -5.85 1.49 -0.72
N LEU A 82 -4.87 0.65 -1.03
CA LEU A 82 -3.66 0.48 -0.24
C LEU A 82 -2.60 1.50 -0.63
N SER A 83 -1.74 1.82 0.31
CA SER A 83 -0.49 2.54 0.07
C SER A 83 -0.65 3.88 -0.66
N ALA A 84 -1.78 4.55 -0.49
CA ALA A 84 -1.93 5.94 -0.94
C ALA A 84 -0.94 6.83 -0.17
N GLY A 85 -0.28 7.77 -0.85
CA GLY A 85 0.61 8.73 -0.19
C GLY A 85 -0.16 9.61 0.80
N VAL A 86 0.35 9.76 2.03
CA VAL A 86 -0.34 10.54 3.06
C VAL A 86 -0.56 12.00 2.64
N LEU A 87 0.45 12.66 2.03
CA LEU A 87 0.32 14.05 1.58
C LEU A 87 -0.68 14.19 0.42
N GLY A 88 -0.67 13.22 -0.51
CA GLY A 88 -1.67 13.16 -1.58
C GLY A 88 -3.09 13.04 -1.02
N SER A 89 -3.27 12.22 0.01
CA SER A 89 -4.56 12.03 0.69
C SER A 89 -5.00 13.28 1.46
N LEU A 90 -4.10 13.92 2.22
CA LEU A 90 -4.36 15.20 2.89
C LEU A 90 -4.75 16.30 1.88
N GLY A 91 -4.01 16.38 0.77
CA GLY A 91 -4.27 17.36 -0.29
C GLY A 91 -5.58 17.15 -1.02
N ALA A 92 -5.94 15.90 -1.31
CA ALA A 92 -7.23 15.56 -1.93
C ALA A 92 -8.40 15.93 -1.00
N TYR A 93 -8.31 15.55 0.29
CA TYR A 93 -9.31 15.91 1.28
C TYR A 93 -9.44 17.43 1.44
N GLY A 94 -8.32 18.15 1.55
CA GLY A 94 -8.31 19.62 1.66
C GLY A 94 -8.94 20.35 0.46
N LYS A 95 -9.02 19.69 -0.70
CA LYS A 95 -9.71 20.14 -1.91
C LYS A 95 -11.18 19.69 -1.98
N GLY A 96 -11.70 19.10 -0.91
CA GLY A 96 -13.10 18.66 -0.81
C GLY A 96 -13.38 17.23 -1.28
N ALA A 97 -12.34 16.43 -1.54
CA ALA A 97 -12.55 15.02 -1.87
C ALA A 97 -13.19 14.26 -0.68
N PRO A 98 -14.25 13.46 -0.88
CA PRO A 98 -14.92 12.71 0.18
C PRO A 98 -14.11 11.46 0.57
N LEU A 99 -12.88 11.68 1.00
CA LEU A 99 -11.91 10.65 1.35
C LEU A 99 -11.94 10.33 2.85
N ARG A 100 -11.63 9.08 3.20
CA ARG A 100 -11.38 8.63 4.59
C ARG A 100 -10.11 7.78 4.63
N ILE A 101 -9.29 7.99 5.64
CA ILE A 101 -8.13 7.15 5.97
C ILE A 101 -8.60 6.13 7.00
N VAL A 102 -8.48 4.85 6.65
CA VAL A 102 -8.94 3.73 7.49
C VAL A 102 -7.80 2.94 8.13
N GLY A 103 -6.56 3.31 7.86
CA GLY A 103 -5.38 2.73 8.49
C GLY A 103 -4.07 3.31 7.97
N ALA A 104 -2.99 3.12 8.73
CA ALA A 104 -1.65 3.23 8.18
C ALA A 104 -1.39 2.07 7.22
N SER A 105 -0.38 2.20 6.37
CA SER A 105 0.04 1.15 5.45
C SER A 105 1.55 0.92 5.56
N SER A 106 2.33 2.00 5.63
CA SER A 106 3.78 1.92 5.86
C SER A 106 4.29 3.13 6.64
N THR A 107 5.18 2.84 7.60
CA THR A 107 5.89 3.83 8.43
C THR A 107 7.39 3.64 8.27
N GLY A 108 8.14 4.74 8.12
CA GLY A 108 9.60 4.75 8.06
C GLY A 108 10.22 4.46 6.70
N SER A 109 9.50 3.90 5.74
CA SER A 109 9.89 3.71 4.33
C SER A 109 11.31 3.20 4.07
N ARG A 110 11.79 2.25 4.86
CA ARG A 110 13.15 1.70 4.72
C ARG A 110 13.35 0.94 3.41
N GLU A 111 12.29 0.39 2.84
CA GLU A 111 12.27 -0.39 1.60
C GLU A 111 12.36 0.47 0.34
N THR A 112 12.15 1.79 0.45
CA THR A 112 12.19 2.72 -0.68
C THR A 112 13.56 3.35 -0.81
N PHE A 113 14.14 3.31 -2.02
CA PHE A 113 15.47 3.83 -2.28
C PHE A 113 15.61 4.38 -3.71
N TRP A 114 16.67 5.17 -3.91
CA TRP A 114 17.06 5.73 -5.20
C TRP A 114 18.40 5.17 -5.65
N TRP A 115 18.50 4.93 -6.94
CA TRP A 115 19.62 4.25 -7.54
C TRP A 115 19.97 4.81 -8.91
N VAL A 116 21.18 4.54 -9.36
CA VAL A 116 21.71 4.92 -10.68
C VAL A 116 22.29 3.70 -11.38
N ALA A 117 22.33 3.74 -12.72
CA ALA A 117 23.07 2.75 -13.49
C ALA A 117 24.57 2.81 -13.13
N ALA A 118 25.29 1.69 -13.26
CA ALA A 118 26.72 1.57 -12.89
C ALA A 118 27.62 2.65 -13.53
N LYS A 119 27.30 3.04 -14.77
CA LYS A 119 28.04 4.06 -15.53
C LYS A 119 27.86 5.49 -15.04
N SER A 120 26.88 5.75 -14.17
CA SER A 120 26.63 7.10 -13.63
C SER A 120 27.80 7.57 -12.75
N PRO A 121 28.22 8.83 -12.87
CA PRO A 121 29.26 9.39 -12.00
C PRO A 121 28.75 9.65 -10.57
N LEU A 122 27.43 9.79 -10.34
CA LEU A 122 26.83 10.13 -9.05
C LEU A 122 27.10 9.05 -8.01
N GLN A 123 27.63 9.43 -6.85
CA GLN A 123 27.85 8.52 -5.73
C GLN A 123 26.80 8.70 -4.61
N SER A 124 26.17 9.86 -4.54
CA SER A 124 25.18 10.20 -3.52
C SER A 124 24.12 11.13 -4.07
N MET A 125 22.93 11.12 -3.45
CA MET A 125 21.84 12.05 -3.76
C MET A 125 22.26 13.52 -3.58
N ARG A 126 23.23 13.83 -2.73
CA ARG A 126 23.70 15.21 -2.47
C ARG A 126 24.50 15.82 -3.61
N GLU A 127 24.93 15.00 -4.57
CA GLU A 127 25.71 15.44 -5.75
C GLU A 127 24.82 15.85 -6.93
N VAL A 128 23.50 15.75 -6.77
CA VAL A 128 22.55 16.04 -7.87
C VAL A 128 22.51 17.53 -8.17
N ASP A 129 22.86 17.88 -9.42
CA ASP A 129 22.81 19.25 -9.96
C ASP A 129 22.29 19.22 -11.40
N GLY A 130 21.00 19.37 -11.57
CA GLY A 130 20.32 19.40 -12.87
C GLY A 130 19.76 18.06 -13.36
N GLN A 131 20.12 16.92 -12.74
CA GLN A 131 19.66 15.61 -13.15
C GLN A 131 18.17 15.37 -12.83
N SER A 132 17.61 14.39 -13.55
CA SER A 132 16.26 13.89 -13.33
C SER A 132 16.21 12.86 -12.21
N ILE A 133 15.24 13.01 -11.29
CA ILE A 133 14.98 12.06 -10.19
C ILE A 133 13.59 11.45 -10.38
N ALA A 134 13.55 10.14 -10.53
CA ALA A 134 12.31 9.38 -10.68
C ALA A 134 11.49 9.31 -9.38
N TYR A 135 10.18 9.28 -9.56
CA TYR A 135 9.18 8.86 -8.56
C TYR A 135 8.04 8.12 -9.26
N SER A 136 7.17 7.40 -8.54
CA SER A 136 6.09 6.64 -9.17
C SER A 136 5.03 7.55 -9.81
N THR A 137 4.15 8.09 -9.00
CA THR A 137 3.01 8.91 -9.44
C THR A 137 2.88 10.15 -8.55
N THR A 138 2.29 11.22 -9.06
CA THR A 138 2.10 12.46 -8.29
C THR A 138 1.27 12.20 -7.03
N GLY A 139 1.75 12.70 -5.89
CA GLY A 139 1.11 12.49 -4.58
C GLY A 139 1.48 11.17 -3.88
N ALA A 140 2.21 10.26 -4.54
CA ALA A 140 2.75 9.05 -3.92
C ALA A 140 3.86 9.36 -2.91
N SER A 141 4.16 8.41 -2.02
CA SER A 141 5.25 8.55 -1.04
C SER A 141 6.62 8.79 -1.67
N SER A 142 6.92 8.15 -2.81
CA SER A 142 8.15 8.38 -3.55
C SER A 142 8.27 9.82 -4.08
N HIS A 143 7.14 10.43 -4.53
CA HIS A 143 7.13 11.84 -4.93
C HIS A 143 7.47 12.76 -3.76
N ILE A 144 6.85 12.52 -2.62
CA ILE A 144 7.09 13.30 -1.38
C ILE A 144 8.55 13.20 -0.96
N THR A 145 9.13 11.99 -1.01
CA THR A 145 10.54 11.78 -0.65
C THR A 145 11.48 12.54 -1.60
N VAL A 146 11.18 12.56 -2.90
CA VAL A 146 11.96 13.37 -3.88
C VAL A 146 11.89 14.87 -3.54
N LEU A 147 10.69 15.38 -3.22
CA LEU A 147 10.53 16.77 -2.80
C LEU A 147 11.31 17.08 -1.51
N ARG A 148 11.36 16.14 -0.57
CA ARG A 148 12.18 16.24 0.64
C ARG A 148 13.68 16.25 0.32
N PHE A 149 14.19 15.35 -0.52
CA PHE A 149 15.59 15.40 -0.97
C PHE A 149 15.93 16.76 -1.57
N ILE A 150 15.10 17.27 -2.49
CA ILE A 150 15.31 18.56 -3.12
C ILE A 150 15.36 19.68 -2.08
N SER A 151 14.41 19.69 -1.13
CA SER A 151 14.31 20.74 -0.12
C SER A 151 15.44 20.67 0.91
N GLU A 152 15.72 19.48 1.47
CA GLU A 152 16.68 19.34 2.57
C GLU A 152 18.13 19.40 2.11
N TYR A 153 18.43 18.92 0.89
CA TYR A 153 19.79 18.95 0.34
C TYR A 153 20.04 20.14 -0.58
N GLY A 154 19.02 21.00 -0.83
CA GLY A 154 19.15 22.17 -1.70
C GLY A 154 19.43 21.82 -3.16
N LEU A 155 18.88 20.68 -3.65
CA LEU A 155 19.22 20.16 -4.97
C LEU A 155 18.57 20.97 -6.09
N LYS A 156 19.30 21.14 -7.18
CA LYS A 156 18.75 21.51 -8.48
C LYS A 156 18.42 20.22 -9.23
N ALA A 157 17.20 19.73 -9.13
CA ALA A 157 16.79 18.47 -9.72
C ALA A 157 15.47 18.60 -10.48
N LYS A 158 15.22 17.64 -11.38
CA LYS A 158 13.98 17.54 -12.17
C LYS A 158 13.21 16.31 -11.73
N PRO A 159 12.17 16.41 -10.88
CA PRO A 159 11.30 15.30 -10.55
C PRO A 159 10.58 14.75 -11.79
N VAL A 160 10.61 13.44 -12.02
CA VAL A 160 10.00 12.78 -13.17
C VAL A 160 9.13 11.62 -12.70
N ALA A 161 7.85 11.64 -13.10
CA ALA A 161 6.95 10.51 -12.87
C ALA A 161 7.27 9.40 -13.87
N THR A 162 7.66 8.22 -13.38
CA THR A 162 8.08 7.08 -14.22
C THR A 162 7.12 5.89 -14.15
N GLY A 163 6.06 5.99 -13.33
CA GLY A 163 5.14 4.89 -13.09
C GLY A 163 5.70 3.85 -12.11
N ASP A 164 5.51 2.58 -12.44
CA ASP A 164 5.98 1.45 -11.62
C ASP A 164 7.51 1.23 -11.69
N VAL A 165 8.00 0.27 -10.90
CA VAL A 165 9.44 -0.02 -10.84
C VAL A 165 9.98 -0.61 -12.15
N PRO A 166 9.32 -1.57 -12.85
CA PRO A 166 9.77 -2.04 -14.15
C PRO A 166 9.93 -0.93 -15.20
N SER A 167 8.96 -0.01 -15.27
CA SER A 167 9.03 1.16 -16.17
C SER A 167 10.20 2.08 -15.80
N THR A 168 10.45 2.29 -14.51
CA THR A 168 11.59 3.06 -14.01
C THR A 168 12.92 2.41 -14.39
N ILE A 169 13.07 1.09 -14.22
CA ILE A 169 14.26 0.37 -14.61
C ILE A 169 14.57 0.59 -16.09
N THR A 170 13.57 0.44 -16.96
CA THR A 170 13.72 0.64 -18.40
C THR A 170 14.20 2.06 -18.72
N GLN A 171 13.60 3.09 -18.12
CA GLN A 171 13.93 4.48 -18.37
C GLN A 171 15.34 4.85 -17.86
N VAL A 172 15.77 4.32 -16.72
CA VAL A 172 17.12 4.57 -16.20
C VAL A 172 18.17 3.84 -17.00
N MET A 173 17.95 2.56 -17.32
CA MET A 173 18.93 1.77 -18.08
C MET A 173 19.11 2.26 -19.53
N SER A 174 18.05 2.86 -20.12
CA SER A 174 18.14 3.54 -21.43
C SER A 174 18.70 4.97 -21.37
N GLY A 175 18.87 5.55 -20.18
CA GLY A 175 19.37 6.91 -19.98
C GLY A 175 18.31 8.01 -20.18
N GLN A 176 17.03 7.68 -20.22
CA GLN A 176 15.94 8.65 -20.28
C GLN A 176 15.73 9.39 -18.95
N VAL A 177 16.07 8.72 -17.83
CA VAL A 177 16.05 9.27 -16.47
C VAL A 177 17.39 8.95 -15.81
N ASP A 178 17.96 9.92 -15.09
CA ASP A 178 19.30 9.77 -14.50
C ASP A 178 19.27 8.93 -13.23
N ILE A 179 18.27 9.13 -12.38
CA ILE A 179 18.15 8.54 -11.04
C ILE A 179 16.80 7.83 -10.91
N GLY A 180 16.82 6.53 -10.74
CA GLY A 180 15.64 5.69 -10.56
C GLY A 180 15.19 5.62 -9.11
N TRP A 181 13.89 5.45 -8.89
CA TRP A 181 13.32 5.03 -7.62
C TRP A 181 13.03 3.54 -7.63
N SER A 182 13.02 2.92 -6.46
CA SER A 182 12.62 1.52 -6.30
C SER A 182 12.10 1.24 -4.89
N VAL A 183 11.43 0.11 -4.76
CA VAL A 183 11.13 -0.54 -3.48
C VAL A 183 11.73 -1.94 -3.47
N ALA A 184 12.32 -2.35 -2.34
CA ALA A 184 12.82 -3.71 -2.22
C ALA A 184 11.67 -4.74 -2.37
N PRO A 185 11.92 -5.90 -3.02
CA PRO A 185 13.22 -6.43 -3.46
C PRO A 185 13.63 -6.07 -4.90
N PHE A 186 12.84 -5.26 -5.61
CA PHE A 186 13.20 -4.86 -6.97
C PHE A 186 14.57 -4.16 -7.00
N VAL A 187 15.30 -4.33 -8.09
CA VAL A 187 16.63 -3.76 -8.32
C VAL A 187 17.74 -4.37 -7.43
N LEU A 188 17.43 -5.12 -6.36
CA LEU A 188 18.46 -5.69 -5.48
C LEU A 188 19.42 -6.65 -6.21
N ASP A 189 18.96 -7.33 -7.23
CA ASP A 189 19.79 -8.15 -8.15
C ASP A 189 20.75 -7.28 -8.99
N LEU A 190 20.27 -6.16 -9.52
CA LEU A 190 21.13 -5.20 -10.23
C LEU A 190 22.18 -4.57 -9.30
N LEU A 191 21.82 -4.30 -8.05
CA LEU A 191 22.77 -3.81 -7.03
C LEU A 191 23.81 -4.89 -6.70
N SER A 192 23.39 -6.16 -6.55
CA SER A 192 24.27 -7.28 -6.20
C SER A 192 25.27 -7.62 -7.29
N THR A 193 24.90 -7.44 -8.54
CA THR A 193 25.77 -7.66 -9.71
C THR A 193 26.62 -6.45 -10.08
N GLY A 194 26.43 -5.31 -9.40
CA GLY A 194 27.12 -4.06 -9.73
C GLY A 194 26.61 -3.37 -10.99
N ALA A 195 25.49 -3.81 -11.58
CA ALA A 195 24.85 -3.15 -12.73
C ALA A 195 24.16 -1.83 -12.34
N ALA A 196 23.85 -1.68 -11.06
CA ALA A 196 23.29 -0.47 -10.48
C ALA A 196 24.00 -0.15 -9.15
N ARG A 197 23.85 1.10 -8.68
CA ARG A 197 24.32 1.56 -7.37
C ARG A 197 23.22 2.33 -6.66
N MET A 198 22.95 1.99 -5.40
CA MET A 198 22.07 2.77 -4.53
C MET A 198 22.79 4.05 -4.09
N ILE A 199 22.12 5.20 -4.18
CA ILE A 199 22.68 6.51 -3.81
C ILE A 199 21.90 7.22 -2.70
N ALA A 200 20.69 6.75 -2.36
CA ALA A 200 19.91 7.23 -1.22
C ALA A 200 18.81 6.25 -0.83
N ARG A 201 18.41 6.29 0.43
CA ARG A 201 17.17 5.65 0.96
C ARG A 201 16.19 6.73 1.40
N ALA A 202 14.90 6.44 1.37
CA ALA A 202 13.90 7.34 1.94
C ALA A 202 14.17 7.64 3.43
N SER A 203 14.65 6.63 4.16
CA SER A 203 15.02 6.74 5.59
C SER A 203 16.28 7.57 5.86
N ASP A 204 17.00 8.05 4.84
CA ASP A 204 18.09 9.02 5.04
C ASP A 204 17.52 10.38 5.46
N ILE A 205 16.28 10.67 5.10
CA ILE A 205 15.51 11.82 5.60
C ILE A 205 14.99 11.49 7.01
N ALA A 206 15.53 12.22 8.01
CA ALA A 206 15.22 11.94 9.42
C ALA A 206 13.71 11.99 9.73
N ALA A 207 12.97 12.94 9.15
CA ALA A 207 11.55 13.07 9.34
C ALA A 207 10.78 11.84 8.83
N ILE A 208 11.21 11.21 7.73
CA ILE A 208 10.53 10.06 7.13
C ILE A 208 10.65 8.80 8.01
N ARG A 209 11.76 8.64 8.74
CA ARG A 209 12.00 7.45 9.58
C ARG A 209 10.90 7.17 10.60
N GLU A 210 10.30 8.24 11.14
CA GLU A 210 9.27 8.16 12.18
C GLU A 210 7.86 8.49 11.65
N GLN A 211 7.72 8.66 10.34
CA GLN A 211 6.50 9.15 9.73
C GLN A 211 5.76 8.02 9.00
N THR A 212 4.44 7.93 9.19
CA THR A 212 3.58 7.17 8.29
C THR A 212 3.50 7.92 6.97
N ILE A 213 4.02 7.32 5.91
CA ILE A 213 4.08 7.95 4.59
C ILE A 213 3.06 7.38 3.62
N ARG A 214 2.51 6.21 3.94
CA ARG A 214 1.43 5.55 3.17
C ARG A 214 0.31 5.14 4.08
N VAL A 215 -0.91 5.28 3.58
CA VAL A 215 -2.17 5.03 4.30
C VAL A 215 -3.12 4.17 3.46
N GLN A 216 -4.03 3.50 4.13
CA GLN A 216 -5.16 2.82 3.51
C GLN A 216 -6.34 3.78 3.48
N ILE A 217 -7.00 3.87 2.35
CA ILE A 217 -8.04 4.86 2.08
C ILE A 217 -9.31 4.23 1.53
N THR A 218 -10.43 4.89 1.78
CA THR A 218 -11.74 4.59 1.18
C THR A 218 -12.51 5.89 0.96
N SER A 219 -13.63 5.84 0.24
CA SER A 219 -14.53 7.00 0.16
C SER A 219 -15.43 7.10 1.38
N ALA A 220 -15.91 8.31 1.68
CA ALA A 220 -16.86 8.53 2.78
C ALA A 220 -18.15 7.71 2.62
N SER A 221 -18.65 7.59 1.39
CA SER A 221 -19.84 6.79 1.07
C SER A 221 -19.61 5.30 1.30
N ASN A 222 -18.45 4.76 0.89
CA ASN A 222 -18.10 3.37 1.15
C ASN A 222 -17.95 3.08 2.64
N LEU A 223 -17.27 3.97 3.38
CA LEU A 223 -17.14 3.79 4.83
C LEU A 223 -18.51 3.79 5.52
N ALA A 224 -19.42 4.68 5.12
CA ALA A 224 -20.77 4.72 5.67
C ALA A 224 -21.58 3.46 5.35
N ALA A 225 -21.49 2.97 4.11
CA ALA A 225 -22.26 1.81 3.65
C ALA A 225 -21.67 0.46 4.11
N LYS A 226 -20.35 0.37 4.27
CA LYS A 226 -19.60 -0.89 4.47
C LYS A 226 -18.70 -0.86 5.72
N LYS A 227 -19.10 -0.15 6.77
CA LYS A 227 -18.25 0.06 7.96
C LYS A 227 -17.78 -1.26 8.59
N ASP A 228 -18.69 -2.23 8.75
CA ASP A 228 -18.37 -3.55 9.30
C ASP A 228 -17.43 -4.35 8.37
N VAL A 229 -17.69 -4.31 7.07
CA VAL A 229 -16.87 -4.99 6.06
C VAL A 229 -15.45 -4.45 6.05
N ILE A 230 -15.28 -3.12 6.12
CA ILE A 230 -13.98 -2.48 6.20
C ILE A 230 -13.26 -2.86 7.49
N ALA A 231 -13.98 -2.93 8.62
CA ALA A 231 -13.38 -3.38 9.89
C ALA A 231 -12.92 -4.85 9.82
N ARG A 232 -13.71 -5.75 9.21
CA ARG A 232 -13.31 -7.15 8.97
C ARG A 232 -12.11 -7.25 8.03
N TYR A 233 -12.09 -6.43 6.98
CA TYR A 233 -10.95 -6.35 6.06
C TYR A 233 -9.67 -5.93 6.80
N MET A 234 -9.70 -4.89 7.63
CA MET A 234 -8.53 -4.44 8.39
C MET A 234 -7.98 -5.50 9.33
N LYS A 235 -8.87 -6.28 10.00
CA LYS A 235 -8.46 -7.43 10.82
C LYS A 235 -7.80 -8.52 9.98
N ALA A 236 -8.41 -8.90 8.85
CA ALA A 236 -7.85 -9.89 7.93
C ALA A 236 -6.51 -9.44 7.33
N TYR A 237 -6.39 -8.13 7.02
CA TYR A 237 -5.14 -7.53 6.55
C TYR A 237 -4.03 -7.68 7.58
N ASN A 238 -4.28 -7.33 8.85
CA ASN A 238 -3.30 -7.45 9.93
C ASN A 238 -2.92 -8.92 10.21
N GLU A 239 -3.91 -9.85 10.22
CA GLU A 239 -3.62 -11.28 10.32
C GLU A 239 -2.75 -11.74 9.14
N THR A 240 -2.99 -11.22 7.95
CA THR A 240 -2.16 -11.53 6.78
C THR A 240 -0.73 -11.01 6.94
N VAL A 241 -0.55 -9.79 7.43
CA VAL A 241 0.79 -9.27 7.71
C VAL A 241 1.51 -10.17 8.72
N ASP A 242 0.86 -10.54 9.81
CA ASP A 242 1.45 -11.44 10.81
C ASP A 242 1.81 -12.81 10.21
N TRP A 243 0.92 -13.37 9.40
CA TRP A 243 1.17 -14.61 8.69
C TRP A 243 2.35 -14.51 7.72
N MET A 244 2.51 -13.40 7.03
CA MET A 244 3.63 -13.18 6.09
C MET A 244 5.00 -13.18 6.77
N TYR A 245 5.07 -12.80 8.05
CA TYR A 245 6.32 -12.80 8.82
C TYR A 245 6.54 -14.04 9.69
N SER A 246 5.51 -14.82 9.96
CA SER A 246 5.60 -15.97 10.85
C SER A 246 5.49 -17.33 10.14
N SER A 247 4.81 -17.40 9.00
CA SER A 247 4.54 -18.66 8.32
C SER A 247 5.71 -19.08 7.40
N PRO A 248 6.16 -20.34 7.47
CA PRO A 248 7.15 -20.86 6.52
C PRO A 248 6.62 -20.93 5.07
N GLN A 249 5.30 -20.83 4.86
CA GLN A 249 4.69 -20.82 3.53
C GLN A 249 4.69 -19.44 2.86
N ALA A 250 4.90 -18.37 3.62
CA ALA A 250 4.75 -17.00 3.11
C ALA A 250 5.78 -16.70 2.00
N VAL A 251 7.06 -16.93 2.25
CA VAL A 251 8.13 -16.68 1.25
C VAL A 251 7.94 -17.53 0.00
N PRO A 252 7.71 -18.85 0.05
CA PRO A 252 7.44 -19.65 -1.16
C PRO A 252 6.26 -19.14 -1.99
N ARG A 253 5.15 -18.75 -1.36
CA ARG A 253 4.00 -18.19 -2.07
C ARG A 253 4.30 -16.82 -2.68
N TYR A 254 5.04 -15.99 -1.95
CA TYR A 254 5.45 -14.70 -2.47
C TYR A 254 6.38 -14.84 -3.69
N LEU A 255 7.34 -15.76 -3.66
CA LEU A 255 8.21 -16.05 -4.80
C LEU A 255 7.41 -16.50 -6.03
N ALA A 256 6.44 -17.40 -5.83
CA ALA A 256 5.55 -17.85 -6.91
C ALA A 256 4.69 -16.70 -7.48
N PHE A 257 4.22 -15.78 -6.63
CA PHE A 257 3.43 -14.62 -7.04
C PHE A 257 4.25 -13.54 -7.73
N SER A 258 5.41 -13.20 -7.17
CA SER A 258 6.23 -12.07 -7.63
C SER A 258 7.15 -12.41 -8.80
N GLY A 259 7.58 -13.67 -8.90
CA GLY A 259 8.59 -14.12 -9.87
C GLY A 259 10.00 -13.61 -9.56
N LEU A 260 10.23 -13.06 -8.36
CA LEU A 260 11.51 -12.46 -7.96
C LEU A 260 12.48 -13.51 -7.44
N ALA A 261 13.78 -13.22 -7.49
CA ALA A 261 14.81 -14.13 -7.02
C ALA A 261 14.81 -14.26 -5.49
N GLU A 262 14.87 -15.48 -4.97
CA GLU A 262 14.83 -15.76 -3.54
C GLU A 262 15.92 -15.02 -2.73
N PRO A 263 17.20 -14.92 -3.18
CA PRO A 263 18.21 -14.16 -2.46
C PRO A 263 17.83 -12.68 -2.24
N ALA A 264 17.23 -12.03 -3.24
CA ALA A 264 16.77 -10.64 -3.13
C ALA A 264 15.60 -10.50 -2.14
N VAL A 265 14.67 -11.46 -2.13
CA VAL A 265 13.55 -11.49 -1.18
C VAL A 265 14.05 -11.69 0.25
N ARG A 266 14.98 -12.62 0.48
CA ARG A 266 15.57 -12.84 1.81
C ARG A 266 16.36 -11.63 2.30
N LEU A 267 17.09 -10.95 1.41
CA LEU A 267 17.79 -9.70 1.72
C LEU A 267 16.78 -8.60 2.11
N MET A 268 15.71 -8.45 1.34
CA MET A 268 14.64 -7.49 1.63
C MET A 268 14.06 -7.69 3.04
N LEU A 269 13.66 -8.92 3.39
CA LEU A 269 13.07 -9.24 4.69
C LEU A 269 14.04 -8.98 5.86
N ARG A 270 15.33 -9.19 5.66
CA ARG A 270 16.34 -8.99 6.69
C ARG A 270 16.67 -7.51 6.92
N GLU A 271 16.70 -6.68 5.86
CA GLU A 271 17.31 -5.35 5.92
C GLU A 271 16.38 -4.17 5.59
N PHE A 272 15.28 -4.43 4.90
CA PHE A 272 14.50 -3.34 4.30
C PHE A 272 13.10 -3.18 4.87
N ILE A 273 12.41 -4.27 5.23
CA ILE A 273 11.00 -4.18 5.60
C ILE A 273 10.72 -4.97 6.88
N PRO A 274 11.05 -4.43 8.06
CA PRO A 274 10.71 -5.06 9.32
C PRO A 274 9.18 -5.05 9.53
N ARG A 275 8.66 -6.05 10.29
CA ARG A 275 7.21 -6.24 10.52
C ARG A 275 6.51 -4.97 11.03
N GLU A 276 7.15 -4.26 11.95
CA GLU A 276 6.60 -3.06 12.60
C GLU A 276 6.37 -1.89 11.64
N SER A 277 7.04 -1.86 10.48
CA SER A 277 6.81 -0.82 9.48
C SER A 277 5.45 -0.94 8.78
N LEU A 278 4.81 -2.11 8.85
CA LEU A 278 3.50 -2.42 8.25
C LEU A 278 2.35 -2.40 9.27
N GLN A 279 2.49 -1.70 10.40
CA GLN A 279 1.39 -1.51 11.35
C GLN A 279 0.29 -0.62 10.77
N THR A 280 -0.98 -0.88 11.10
CA THR A 280 -2.14 -0.18 10.52
C THR A 280 -2.85 0.74 11.52
N GLU A 281 -2.58 0.58 12.81
CA GLU A 281 -3.37 1.18 13.88
C GLU A 281 -3.13 2.68 14.06
N LYS A 282 -1.89 3.14 13.84
CA LYS A 282 -1.48 4.52 14.18
C LYS A 282 -0.91 5.25 12.98
N ILE A 283 -1.39 6.45 12.74
CA ILE A 283 -0.78 7.39 11.80
C ILE A 283 0.30 8.16 12.56
N MET A 284 1.55 7.81 12.33
CA MET A 284 2.72 8.42 13.00
C MET A 284 3.14 9.69 12.29
N GLY A 285 3.68 10.66 13.02
CA GLY A 285 4.27 11.86 12.44
C GLY A 285 3.29 12.79 11.72
N LEU A 286 2.00 12.77 12.06
CA LEU A 286 0.95 13.53 11.36
C LEU A 286 1.23 15.05 11.37
N GLY A 287 1.82 15.59 12.44
CA GLY A 287 2.22 17.00 12.52
C GLY A 287 3.27 17.37 11.47
N GLU A 288 4.26 16.51 11.23
CA GLU A 288 5.25 16.73 10.16
C GLU A 288 4.62 16.54 8.77
N SER A 289 3.75 15.53 8.60
CA SER A 289 2.99 15.36 7.36
C SER A 289 2.17 16.60 7.01
N MET A 290 1.60 17.27 8.03
CA MET A 290 0.83 18.50 7.84
C MET A 290 1.71 19.67 7.40
N LYS A 291 2.90 19.84 8.02
CA LYS A 291 3.89 20.85 7.61
C LYS A 291 4.32 20.62 6.16
N ASP A 292 4.65 19.38 5.81
CA ASP A 292 5.02 19.00 4.44
C ASP A 292 3.92 19.25 3.43
N ALA A 293 2.68 18.95 3.80
CA ALA A 293 1.54 19.17 2.92
C ALA A 293 1.38 20.65 2.57
N VAL A 294 1.66 21.56 3.49
CA VAL A 294 1.65 23.01 3.24
C VAL A 294 2.90 23.43 2.46
N GLN A 295 4.10 22.99 2.89
CA GLN A 295 5.37 23.34 2.26
C GLN A 295 5.40 22.94 0.78
N PHE A 296 4.94 21.73 0.47
CA PHE A 296 4.92 21.20 -0.89
C PHE A 296 3.61 21.48 -1.65
N LYS A 297 2.78 22.40 -1.12
CA LYS A 297 1.56 22.92 -1.78
C LYS A 297 0.49 21.86 -2.07
N PHE A 298 0.43 20.79 -1.29
CA PHE A 298 -0.70 19.87 -1.27
C PHE A 298 -1.90 20.49 -0.55
N LEU A 299 -1.62 21.30 0.48
CA LEU A 299 -2.59 22.11 1.23
C LEU A 299 -2.19 23.59 1.15
N SER A 300 -3.16 24.50 1.18
CA SER A 300 -2.93 25.94 1.34
C SER A 300 -2.72 26.32 2.82
N THR A 301 -3.41 25.63 3.72
CA THR A 301 -3.34 25.79 5.17
C THR A 301 -3.46 24.42 5.84
N PRO A 302 -2.96 24.24 7.07
CA PRO A 302 -3.15 23.00 7.80
C PRO A 302 -4.64 22.67 8.00
N LEU A 303 -4.97 21.38 7.98
CA LEU A 303 -6.32 20.93 8.35
C LEU A 303 -6.55 21.13 9.86
N SER A 304 -7.76 21.51 10.23
CA SER A 304 -8.17 21.61 11.63
C SER A 304 -8.32 20.22 12.28
N ASP A 305 -8.35 20.17 13.62
CA ASP A 305 -8.57 18.92 14.36
C ASP A 305 -9.92 18.26 14.02
N VAL A 306 -10.95 19.08 13.72
CA VAL A 306 -12.26 18.57 13.28
C VAL A 306 -12.13 17.88 11.92
N GLN A 307 -11.44 18.49 10.97
CA GLN A 307 -11.17 17.91 9.65
C GLN A 307 -10.31 16.65 9.73
N LEU A 308 -9.30 16.64 10.60
CA LEU A 308 -8.47 15.45 10.82
C LEU A 308 -9.27 14.30 11.44
N LYS A 309 -10.14 14.57 12.41
CA LYS A 309 -11.05 13.55 12.97
C LYS A 309 -12.05 13.03 11.96
N GLU A 310 -12.50 13.87 11.03
CA GLU A 310 -13.36 13.44 9.93
C GLU A 310 -12.60 12.57 8.93
N LEU A 311 -11.38 12.97 8.54
CA LEU A 311 -10.56 12.28 7.57
C LEU A 311 -10.07 10.93 8.09
N ILE A 312 -9.59 10.87 9.34
CA ILE A 312 -8.94 9.68 9.91
C ILE A 312 -9.96 8.87 10.72
N GLN A 313 -10.37 7.74 10.18
CA GLN A 313 -11.43 6.85 10.69
C GLN A 313 -10.90 5.40 10.79
N VAL A 314 -9.81 5.20 11.55
CA VAL A 314 -9.25 3.86 11.77
C VAL A 314 -10.22 3.05 12.62
N PRO A 315 -10.68 1.85 12.18
CA PRO A 315 -11.56 1.00 12.96
C PRO A 315 -10.91 0.57 14.28
N ALA A 316 -11.69 0.53 15.36
CA ALA A 316 -11.20 0.04 16.64
C ALA A 316 -10.86 -1.45 16.57
N GLY A 317 -9.70 -1.85 17.06
CA GLY A 317 -9.23 -3.23 17.08
C GLY A 317 -8.90 -3.81 15.70
N SER A 318 -8.53 -2.92 14.78
CA SER A 318 -7.97 -3.31 13.47
C SER A 318 -6.52 -3.73 13.60
#